data_2129365f4d1029ee5856f0e6fc999bf0
#
_entry.id   2129365f4d1029ee5856f0e6fc999bf0
#
_cell.length_a   1.000
_cell.length_b   1.000
_cell.length_c   1.000
_cell.angle_alpha   90.00
_cell.angle_beta   90.00
_cell.angle_gamma   90.00
#
_symmetry.space_group_name_H-M   'P 1'
#
loop_
_entity.id
_entity.type
_entity.pdbx_description
1 polymer ?
#
loop_
_entity_poly.entity_id
_entity_poly.type
_entity_poly.pdbx_seq_one_letter_code
_entity_poly.pdbx_strand_id
1 'polypeptide(L)'
;MRTQHFNIFNTGTESFFTPGTQLANIAAVKPDAPAVIYVSPENKESVMTWRELHELSNRIAWYLLGQGVGPGKSVLAALPNIPTHIALAFGIWKTGACYVPVSNRAPQRNLMEICACVSPALVITNRKKPDGYPGLSTAELRTLCADCPADMPPDVLAIPNLANCSGGTTGKTKVIEQDMPAGESDEGLRTWFAVSGMRFEMRQLLAGPLFHGAPHSAAFNGLYCGNTLIMPAKLDAETIVRLIKKYHIEYVQMVPTLMQRISRMPGFRKEDLASLEVLCHTGGVCSQDLKREWLQIIPPERLYEMYAMTECIGMTSIRGDEWLRHPGSVGKMHCGRVSIRDEDGHELPTGEIGEIFMSWGDNSPRVIYKNIPPLPTDSEGFRSVGDMGYVDAEGYLYFADRRSDMIVTGGENVFAAEVEMVLKKHPKVVDAVVIGLPDPDWGHRIHAIVETNGPVGNKDLIRFALNYLPPYKIPKSIELVDHIPVNENGKVVRSKLVEESLAKGY
;
A
#
# COMPACT_ATOMS: atom_id res chain seq x y z
N MET A 1 7.79 -18.29 -27.40
CA MET A 1 7.31 -17.38 -28.46
C MET A 1 6.73 -16.06 -27.90
N ARG A 2 7.02 -15.66 -26.64
CA ARG A 2 6.54 -14.38 -26.03
C ARG A 2 7.55 -13.24 -26.07
N THR A 3 8.72 -13.42 -26.68
CA THR A 3 9.88 -12.49 -26.60
C THR A 3 10.11 -11.61 -27.83
N GLN A 4 9.24 -11.63 -28.84
CA GLN A 4 9.49 -10.88 -30.08
C GLN A 4 8.67 -9.58 -30.26
N HIS A 5 7.79 -9.21 -29.35
CA HIS A 5 6.90 -8.04 -29.52
C HIS A 5 7.26 -6.80 -28.68
N PHE A 6 8.34 -6.81 -27.91
CA PHE A 6 8.70 -5.72 -27.00
C PHE A 6 9.94 -4.91 -27.40
N ASN A 7 10.10 -4.60 -28.67
CA ASN A 7 11.04 -3.55 -29.10
C ASN A 7 10.48 -2.12 -28.92
N ILE A 8 9.42 -1.95 -28.13
CA ILE A 8 8.86 -0.62 -27.81
C ILE A 8 9.84 0.19 -26.93
N PHE A 9 10.78 -0.48 -26.27
CA PHE A 9 11.75 0.12 -25.37
C PHE A 9 13.21 0.09 -25.86
N ASN A 10 13.47 -0.32 -27.10
CA ASN A 10 14.86 -0.46 -27.59
C ASN A 10 15.30 0.78 -28.37
N THR A 11 15.33 1.94 -27.71
CA THR A 11 15.88 3.18 -28.30
C THR A 11 17.34 3.43 -27.91
N GLY A 12 18.02 2.49 -27.22
CA GLY A 12 19.48 2.58 -26.97
C GLY A 12 19.96 3.68 -26.03
N THR A 13 19.05 4.47 -25.48
CA THR A 13 19.28 5.48 -24.43
C THR A 13 18.33 5.18 -23.27
N GLU A 14 18.73 5.44 -22.04
CA GLU A 14 17.85 5.35 -20.86
C GLU A 14 16.60 6.21 -21.10
N SER A 15 15.51 5.59 -21.55
CA SER A 15 14.32 6.32 -21.94
C SER A 15 13.35 6.39 -20.79
N PHE A 16 13.24 7.58 -20.19
CA PHE A 16 12.12 7.91 -19.31
C PHE A 16 10.88 8.16 -20.17
N PHE A 17 9.75 7.57 -19.79
CA PHE A 17 8.47 7.83 -20.45
C PHE A 17 7.47 8.46 -19.46
N THR A 18 6.68 9.40 -19.96
CA THR A 18 5.54 9.94 -19.21
C THR A 18 4.36 8.96 -19.25
N PRO A 19 3.38 9.06 -18.31
CA PRO A 19 2.15 8.29 -18.40
C PRO A 19 1.40 8.48 -19.71
N GLY A 20 1.41 9.69 -20.23
CA GLY A 20 0.77 10.04 -21.51
C GLY A 20 1.38 9.30 -22.68
N THR A 21 2.70 9.42 -22.85
CA THR A 21 3.46 8.76 -23.92
C THR A 21 3.35 7.23 -23.83
N GLN A 22 3.49 6.65 -22.64
CA GLN A 22 3.40 5.20 -22.48
C GLN A 22 2.00 4.67 -22.84
N LEU A 23 0.96 5.34 -22.36
CA LEU A 23 -0.41 4.96 -22.70
C LEU A 23 -0.68 5.07 -24.22
N ALA A 24 -0.18 6.11 -24.87
CA ALA A 24 -0.28 6.29 -26.32
C ALA A 24 0.40 5.14 -27.09
N ASN A 25 1.63 4.78 -26.68
CA ASN A 25 2.38 3.68 -27.26
C ASN A 25 1.65 2.34 -27.17
N ILE A 26 1.10 2.01 -25.98
CA ILE A 26 0.35 0.77 -25.80
C ILE A 26 -0.95 0.78 -26.60
N ALA A 27 -1.68 1.90 -26.59
CA ALA A 27 -2.92 2.05 -27.35
C ALA A 27 -2.71 1.95 -28.87
N ALA A 28 -1.55 2.39 -29.39
CA ALA A 28 -1.21 2.23 -30.79
C ALA A 28 -0.94 0.77 -31.19
N VAL A 29 -0.35 -0.03 -30.28
CA VAL A 29 0.02 -1.44 -30.55
C VAL A 29 -1.17 -2.39 -30.37
N LYS A 30 -1.99 -2.17 -29.34
CA LYS A 30 -3.10 -3.08 -29.00
C LYS A 30 -4.39 -2.32 -28.60
N PRO A 31 -4.92 -1.48 -29.53
CA PRO A 31 -6.01 -0.54 -29.23
C PRO A 31 -7.26 -1.21 -28.67
N ASP A 32 -7.64 -2.35 -29.22
CA ASP A 32 -8.90 -3.03 -28.91
C ASP A 32 -8.77 -4.10 -27.81
N ALA A 33 -7.53 -4.32 -27.30
CA ALA A 33 -7.30 -5.21 -26.18
C ALA A 33 -7.80 -4.56 -24.86
N PRO A 34 -8.23 -5.37 -23.87
CA PRO A 34 -8.65 -4.87 -22.58
C PRO A 34 -7.49 -4.20 -21.82
N ALA A 35 -7.65 -2.95 -21.41
CA ALA A 35 -6.79 -2.27 -20.45
C ALA A 35 -7.31 -2.51 -19.02
N VAL A 36 -8.63 -2.30 -18.81
CA VAL A 36 -9.29 -2.47 -17.51
C VAL A 36 -10.55 -3.30 -17.68
N ILE A 37 -10.71 -4.34 -16.88
CA ILE A 37 -11.95 -5.10 -16.74
C ILE A 37 -12.51 -4.79 -15.36
N TYR A 38 -13.59 -4.05 -15.31
CA TYR A 38 -14.25 -3.67 -14.07
C TYR A 38 -15.37 -4.65 -13.72
N VAL A 39 -15.41 -5.06 -12.44
CA VAL A 39 -16.46 -5.92 -11.90
C VAL A 39 -17.23 -5.15 -10.84
N SER A 40 -18.50 -4.82 -11.16
CA SER A 40 -19.38 -4.03 -10.28
C SER A 40 -19.76 -4.78 -8.99
N PRO A 41 -20.36 -4.10 -7.99
CA PRO A 41 -20.86 -4.75 -6.78
C PRO A 41 -21.90 -5.86 -7.06
N GLU A 42 -22.63 -5.77 -8.17
CA GLU A 42 -23.64 -6.75 -8.64
C GLU A 42 -23.03 -7.82 -9.56
N ASN A 43 -21.68 -7.89 -9.63
CA ASN A 43 -20.93 -8.79 -10.51
C ASN A 43 -21.16 -8.57 -12.02
N LYS A 44 -21.62 -7.38 -12.42
CA LYS A 44 -21.67 -6.98 -13.83
C LYS A 44 -20.27 -6.53 -14.27
N GLU A 45 -19.92 -6.92 -15.48
CA GLU A 45 -18.61 -6.64 -16.07
C GLU A 45 -18.71 -5.52 -17.10
N SER A 46 -17.70 -4.68 -17.14
CA SER A 46 -17.47 -3.74 -18.22
C SER A 46 -16.00 -3.72 -18.58
N VAL A 47 -15.71 -3.60 -19.85
CA VAL A 47 -14.35 -3.55 -20.38
C VAL A 47 -14.08 -2.14 -20.86
N MET A 48 -12.92 -1.61 -20.53
CA MET A 48 -12.32 -0.43 -21.12
C MET A 48 -11.07 -0.88 -21.87
N THR A 49 -11.06 -0.67 -23.18
CA THR A 49 -9.93 -0.98 -24.04
C THR A 49 -8.80 0.03 -23.89
N TRP A 50 -7.61 -0.27 -24.41
CA TRP A 50 -6.49 0.66 -24.38
C TRP A 50 -6.79 1.94 -25.18
N ARG A 51 -7.49 1.83 -26.31
CA ARG A 51 -7.99 2.97 -27.09
C ARG A 51 -8.93 3.84 -26.25
N GLU A 52 -9.96 3.24 -25.65
CA GLU A 52 -10.93 3.98 -24.84
C GLU A 52 -10.29 4.66 -23.62
N LEU A 53 -9.33 3.99 -22.95
CA LEU A 53 -8.58 4.58 -21.84
C LEU A 53 -7.75 5.78 -22.33
N HIS A 54 -7.04 5.63 -23.44
CA HIS A 54 -6.22 6.69 -24.03
C HIS A 54 -7.07 7.91 -24.43
N GLU A 55 -8.15 7.70 -25.20
CA GLU A 55 -9.03 8.78 -25.65
C GLU A 55 -9.74 9.47 -24.50
N LEU A 56 -10.32 8.70 -23.54
CA LEU A 56 -10.97 9.29 -22.38
C LEU A 56 -10.01 10.12 -21.54
N SER A 57 -8.80 9.62 -21.30
CA SER A 57 -7.80 10.37 -20.52
C SER A 57 -7.32 11.64 -21.26
N ASN A 58 -7.27 11.64 -22.61
CA ASN A 58 -7.00 12.83 -23.42
C ASN A 58 -8.12 13.87 -23.30
N ARG A 59 -9.38 13.47 -23.46
CA ARG A 59 -10.53 14.34 -23.28
C ARG A 59 -10.58 14.96 -21.88
N ILE A 60 -10.29 14.18 -20.86
CA ILE A 60 -10.17 14.67 -19.46
C ILE A 60 -9.03 15.68 -19.36
N ALA A 61 -7.86 15.39 -19.93
CA ALA A 61 -6.72 16.30 -19.90
C ALA A 61 -7.04 17.65 -20.59
N TRP A 62 -7.64 17.63 -21.77
CA TRP A 62 -8.05 18.85 -22.48
C TRP A 62 -9.08 19.66 -21.68
N TYR A 63 -10.06 18.99 -21.06
CA TYR A 63 -11.01 19.65 -20.17
C TYR A 63 -10.27 20.34 -19.00
N LEU A 64 -9.37 19.62 -18.33
CA LEU A 64 -8.61 20.15 -17.19
C LEU A 64 -7.73 21.33 -17.59
N LEU A 65 -7.03 21.25 -18.74
CA LEU A 65 -6.25 22.38 -19.29
C LEU A 65 -7.13 23.60 -19.54
N GLY A 66 -8.34 23.39 -20.08
CA GLY A 66 -9.33 24.46 -20.28
C GLY A 66 -9.80 25.09 -18.96
N GLN A 67 -9.70 24.38 -17.84
CA GLN A 67 -9.98 24.90 -16.48
C GLN A 67 -8.74 25.52 -15.81
N GLY A 68 -7.61 25.64 -16.53
CA GLY A 68 -6.35 26.17 -16.00
C GLY A 68 -5.59 25.21 -15.07
N VAL A 69 -5.88 23.90 -15.15
CA VAL A 69 -5.12 22.85 -14.46
C VAL A 69 -3.88 22.53 -15.26
N GLY A 70 -2.71 22.56 -14.61
CA GLY A 70 -1.42 22.33 -15.23
C GLY A 70 -0.32 22.17 -14.16
N PRO A 71 0.97 22.35 -14.54
CA PRO A 71 2.08 22.26 -13.60
C PRO A 71 1.89 23.15 -12.36
N GLY A 72 2.24 22.62 -11.18
CA GLY A 72 2.06 23.29 -9.89
C GLY A 72 0.61 23.35 -9.38
N LYS A 73 -0.35 22.74 -10.09
CA LYS A 73 -1.71 22.53 -9.63
C LYS A 73 -1.93 21.07 -9.21
N SER A 74 -2.98 20.85 -8.41
CA SER A 74 -3.38 19.49 -8.02
C SER A 74 -4.86 19.27 -8.31
N VAL A 75 -5.21 17.99 -8.57
CA VAL A 75 -6.60 17.54 -8.69
C VAL A 75 -6.82 16.43 -7.68
N LEU A 76 -7.81 16.63 -6.80
CA LEU A 76 -8.17 15.66 -5.78
C LEU A 76 -9.24 14.71 -6.31
N ALA A 77 -9.01 13.40 -6.18
CA ALA A 77 -9.94 12.33 -6.59
C ALA A 77 -10.37 11.52 -5.38
N ALA A 78 -11.56 11.82 -4.85
CA ALA A 78 -12.20 11.04 -3.78
C ALA A 78 -13.16 10.01 -4.39
N LEU A 79 -12.60 8.97 -5.03
CA LEU A 79 -13.32 8.01 -5.86
C LEU A 79 -13.07 6.56 -5.43
N PRO A 80 -14.06 5.66 -5.62
CA PRO A 80 -13.83 4.23 -5.50
C PRO A 80 -12.97 3.71 -6.67
N ASN A 81 -12.64 2.41 -6.62
CA ASN A 81 -12.03 1.72 -7.75
C ASN A 81 -13.03 1.60 -8.90
N ILE A 82 -12.95 2.48 -9.88
CA ILE A 82 -13.77 2.50 -11.10
C ILE A 82 -12.90 2.88 -12.31
N PRO A 83 -13.23 2.46 -13.55
CA PRO A 83 -12.42 2.75 -14.73
C PRO A 83 -12.18 4.25 -14.97
N THR A 84 -13.17 5.10 -14.70
CA THR A 84 -13.03 6.56 -14.81
C THR A 84 -11.94 7.10 -13.86
N HIS A 85 -11.69 6.45 -12.71
CA HIS A 85 -10.63 6.85 -11.79
C HIS A 85 -9.23 6.66 -12.41
N ILE A 86 -9.01 5.54 -13.13
CA ILE A 86 -7.78 5.29 -13.89
C ILE A 86 -7.61 6.34 -15.01
N ALA A 87 -8.66 6.56 -15.82
CA ALA A 87 -8.61 7.56 -16.89
C ALA A 87 -8.35 8.97 -16.36
N LEU A 88 -8.94 9.32 -15.20
CA LEU A 88 -8.73 10.61 -14.53
C LEU A 88 -7.26 10.77 -14.10
N ALA A 89 -6.64 9.77 -13.49
CA ALA A 89 -5.23 9.84 -13.08
C ALA A 89 -4.31 10.10 -14.28
N PHE A 90 -4.48 9.35 -15.38
CA PHE A 90 -3.75 9.62 -16.63
C PHE A 90 -4.04 11.02 -17.17
N GLY A 91 -5.31 11.45 -17.14
CA GLY A 91 -5.69 12.79 -17.60
C GLY A 91 -5.03 13.90 -16.78
N ILE A 92 -4.94 13.75 -15.46
CA ILE A 92 -4.26 14.71 -14.58
C ILE A 92 -2.76 14.78 -14.92
N TRP A 93 -2.08 13.65 -15.00
CA TRP A 93 -0.65 13.62 -15.30
C TRP A 93 -0.33 14.22 -16.68
N LYS A 94 -1.19 14.00 -17.68
CA LYS A 94 -1.04 14.61 -19.01
C LYS A 94 -1.10 16.15 -19.00
N THR A 95 -1.67 16.75 -17.94
CA THR A 95 -1.64 18.22 -17.79
C THR A 95 -0.41 18.73 -17.05
N GLY A 96 0.44 17.85 -16.51
CA GLY A 96 1.55 18.23 -15.64
C GLY A 96 1.13 18.49 -14.18
N ALA A 97 -0.13 18.21 -13.81
CA ALA A 97 -0.66 18.44 -12.47
C ALA A 97 -0.41 17.25 -11.53
N CYS A 98 -0.42 17.53 -10.22
CA CYS A 98 -0.33 16.52 -9.17
C CYS A 98 -1.66 15.80 -8.98
N TYR A 99 -1.63 14.47 -8.97
CA TYR A 99 -2.78 13.62 -8.65
C TYR A 99 -2.87 13.39 -7.14
N VAL A 100 -4.06 13.62 -6.54
CA VAL A 100 -4.31 13.47 -5.10
C VAL A 100 -5.44 12.46 -4.86
N PRO A 101 -5.14 11.16 -4.80
CA PRO A 101 -6.14 10.14 -4.51
C PRO A 101 -6.50 10.13 -3.02
N VAL A 102 -7.80 10.10 -2.75
CA VAL A 102 -8.34 10.08 -1.39
C VAL A 102 -9.41 9.02 -1.28
N SER A 103 -9.57 8.41 -0.10
CA SER A 103 -10.67 7.49 0.17
C SER A 103 -12.01 8.13 -0.18
N ASN A 104 -12.80 7.45 -1.00
CA ASN A 104 -14.18 7.86 -1.28
C ASN A 104 -15.09 7.74 -0.05
N ARG A 105 -14.61 7.14 1.05
CA ARG A 105 -15.31 7.01 2.33
C ARG A 105 -14.80 7.99 3.37
N ALA A 106 -13.79 8.80 3.05
CA ALA A 106 -13.23 9.78 3.98
C ALA A 106 -14.33 10.67 4.57
N PRO A 107 -14.34 10.90 5.91
CA PRO A 107 -15.24 11.85 6.52
C PRO A 107 -15.10 13.24 5.87
N GLN A 108 -16.20 13.98 5.78
CA GLN A 108 -16.19 15.31 5.17
C GLN A 108 -15.14 16.23 5.80
N ARG A 109 -14.95 16.11 7.12
CA ARG A 109 -13.93 16.88 7.84
C ARG A 109 -12.52 16.58 7.33
N ASN A 110 -12.17 15.30 7.18
CA ASN A 110 -10.85 14.89 6.67
C ASN A 110 -10.64 15.35 5.23
N LEU A 111 -11.68 15.24 4.39
CA LEU A 111 -11.63 15.73 3.02
C LEU A 111 -11.36 17.24 2.98
N MET A 112 -12.00 18.02 3.85
CA MET A 112 -11.76 19.47 3.97
C MET A 112 -10.33 19.78 4.46
N GLU A 113 -9.81 19.02 5.44
CA GLU A 113 -8.44 19.18 5.94
C GLU A 113 -7.42 18.89 4.81
N ILE A 114 -7.63 17.83 4.01
CA ILE A 114 -6.78 17.53 2.85
C ILE A 114 -6.86 18.65 1.81
N CYS A 115 -8.06 19.11 1.47
CA CYS A 115 -8.25 20.23 0.54
C CYS A 115 -7.52 21.49 1.01
N ALA A 116 -7.56 21.80 2.31
CA ALA A 116 -6.84 22.95 2.88
C ALA A 116 -5.31 22.79 2.73
N CYS A 117 -4.78 21.55 2.82
CA CYS A 117 -3.35 21.27 2.66
C CYS A 117 -2.87 21.38 1.21
N VAL A 118 -3.63 20.83 0.25
CA VAL A 118 -3.19 20.72 -1.16
C VAL A 118 -3.76 21.82 -2.05
N SER A 119 -4.76 22.57 -1.59
CA SER A 119 -5.46 23.62 -2.35
C SER A 119 -5.81 23.17 -3.78
N PRO A 120 -6.60 22.10 -3.94
CA PRO A 120 -6.81 21.51 -5.26
C PRO A 120 -7.54 22.47 -6.20
N ALA A 121 -7.09 22.53 -7.45
CA ALA A 121 -7.77 23.28 -8.49
C ALA A 121 -9.15 22.71 -8.82
N LEU A 122 -9.32 21.39 -8.64
CA LEU A 122 -10.57 20.69 -8.86
C LEU A 122 -10.66 19.46 -7.93
N VAL A 123 -11.87 19.18 -7.44
CA VAL A 123 -12.18 17.96 -6.67
C VAL A 123 -13.13 17.10 -7.47
N ILE A 124 -12.77 15.84 -7.69
CA ILE A 124 -13.65 14.84 -8.33
C ILE A 124 -14.16 13.87 -7.27
N THR A 125 -15.48 13.89 -7.05
CA THR A 125 -16.12 13.04 -6.04
C THR A 125 -17.58 12.75 -6.39
N ASN A 126 -18.05 11.53 -6.13
CA ASN A 126 -19.46 11.16 -6.28
C ASN A 126 -20.27 11.36 -4.99
N ARG A 127 -19.67 12.00 -3.98
CA ARG A 127 -20.31 12.36 -2.71
C ARG A 127 -20.48 13.87 -2.59
N LYS A 128 -20.84 14.37 -1.39
CA LYS A 128 -20.90 15.81 -1.12
C LYS A 128 -19.55 16.45 -1.44
N LYS A 129 -19.58 17.46 -2.30
CA LYS A 129 -18.41 18.25 -2.67
C LYS A 129 -17.92 19.06 -1.44
N PRO A 130 -16.60 19.25 -1.26
CA PRO A 130 -16.10 20.11 -0.18
C PRO A 130 -16.49 21.56 -0.44
N ASP A 131 -16.97 22.22 0.62
CA ASP A 131 -17.40 23.61 0.54
C ASP A 131 -16.17 24.51 0.24
N GLY A 132 -16.33 25.50 -0.64
CA GLY A 132 -15.27 26.43 -1.03
C GLY A 132 -14.29 25.92 -2.11
N TYR A 133 -14.44 24.69 -2.61
CA TYR A 133 -13.61 24.14 -3.67
C TYR A 133 -14.44 23.78 -4.91
N PRO A 134 -13.94 24.08 -6.13
CA PRO A 134 -14.58 23.61 -7.35
C PRO A 134 -14.64 22.08 -7.36
N GLY A 135 -15.76 21.49 -7.72
CA GLY A 135 -15.89 20.05 -7.70
C GLY A 135 -16.88 19.51 -8.70
N LEU A 136 -16.63 18.29 -9.19
CA LEU A 136 -17.46 17.54 -10.13
C LEU A 136 -17.64 16.10 -9.66
N SER A 137 -18.77 15.53 -10.00
CA SER A 137 -18.95 14.07 -10.02
C SER A 137 -18.29 13.47 -11.26
N THR A 138 -18.08 12.16 -11.26
CA THR A 138 -17.58 11.45 -12.46
C THR A 138 -18.54 11.54 -13.64
N ALA A 139 -19.86 11.63 -13.39
CA ALA A 139 -20.85 11.81 -14.43
C ALA A 139 -20.77 13.21 -15.07
N GLU A 140 -20.69 14.27 -14.23
CA GLU A 140 -20.49 15.64 -14.73
C GLU A 140 -19.18 15.76 -15.52
N LEU A 141 -18.07 15.20 -14.98
CA LEU A 141 -16.78 15.19 -15.68
C LEU A 141 -16.88 14.56 -17.07
N ARG A 142 -17.49 13.37 -17.16
CA ARG A 142 -17.66 12.66 -18.45
C ARG A 142 -18.50 13.46 -19.45
N THR A 143 -19.54 14.12 -18.99
CA THR A 143 -20.37 14.98 -19.84
C THR A 143 -19.58 16.19 -20.34
N LEU A 144 -18.87 16.88 -19.43
CA LEU A 144 -18.14 18.09 -19.77
C LEU A 144 -16.91 17.84 -20.67
N CYS A 145 -16.29 16.66 -20.58
CA CYS A 145 -15.16 16.33 -21.44
C CYS A 145 -15.57 15.61 -22.75
N ALA A 146 -16.84 15.31 -22.95
CA ALA A 146 -17.29 14.51 -24.11
C ALA A 146 -16.91 15.14 -25.47
N ASP A 147 -17.02 16.45 -25.57
CA ASP A 147 -16.72 17.20 -26.81
C ASP A 147 -15.25 17.68 -26.88
N CYS A 148 -14.44 17.37 -25.87
CA CYS A 148 -13.01 17.67 -25.90
C CYS A 148 -12.26 16.79 -26.90
N PRO A 149 -11.11 17.24 -27.48
CA PRO A 149 -10.32 16.43 -28.40
C PRO A 149 -9.91 15.06 -27.80
N ALA A 150 -9.96 14.04 -28.63
CA ALA A 150 -9.48 12.71 -28.29
C ALA A 150 -7.96 12.55 -28.51
N ASP A 151 -7.35 13.48 -29.26
CA ASP A 151 -5.92 13.50 -29.48
C ASP A 151 -5.15 13.88 -28.21
N MET A 152 -3.96 13.32 -28.04
CA MET A 152 -3.12 13.59 -26.89
C MET A 152 -2.74 15.07 -26.81
N PRO A 153 -2.92 15.75 -25.66
CA PRO A 153 -2.39 17.11 -25.48
C PRO A 153 -0.86 17.08 -25.50
N PRO A 154 -0.19 18.25 -25.60
CA PRO A 154 1.26 18.33 -25.46
C PRO A 154 1.74 17.61 -24.21
N ASP A 155 2.76 16.78 -24.35
CA ASP A 155 3.29 15.97 -23.25
C ASP A 155 4.03 16.86 -22.24
N VAL A 156 3.57 16.86 -21.01
CA VAL A 156 4.12 17.67 -19.91
C VAL A 156 4.44 16.77 -18.75
N LEU A 157 5.64 16.94 -18.19
CA LEU A 157 6.06 16.17 -17.03
C LEU A 157 5.36 16.68 -15.76
N ALA A 158 4.58 15.81 -15.13
CA ALA A 158 3.94 16.13 -13.83
C ALA A 158 4.95 15.93 -12.70
N ILE A 159 5.33 17.02 -12.04
CA ILE A 159 6.15 17.08 -10.81
C ILE A 159 5.52 18.11 -9.88
N PRO A 160 5.12 17.73 -8.67
CA PRO A 160 5.05 16.37 -8.11
C PRO A 160 4.00 15.51 -8.82
N ASN A 161 4.22 14.19 -8.85
CA ASN A 161 3.31 13.29 -9.55
C ASN A 161 2.07 12.93 -8.72
N LEU A 162 2.23 12.80 -7.40
CA LEU A 162 1.26 12.19 -6.50
C LEU A 162 1.32 12.83 -5.12
N ALA A 163 0.17 13.04 -4.48
CA ALA A 163 0.10 13.35 -3.07
C ALA A 163 -0.72 12.28 -2.35
N ASN A 164 -0.05 11.42 -1.60
CA ASN A 164 -0.68 10.37 -0.81
C ASN A 164 -1.18 10.92 0.53
N CYS A 165 -2.35 10.45 0.95
CA CYS A 165 -2.90 10.76 2.26
C CYS A 165 -2.81 9.51 3.15
N SER A 166 -2.00 9.55 4.20
CA SER A 166 -1.88 8.47 5.17
C SER A 166 -2.54 8.85 6.50
N GLY A 167 -3.19 7.86 7.15
CA GLY A 167 -3.66 8.04 8.52
C GLY A 167 -2.45 8.11 9.47
N GLY A 168 -2.22 9.26 10.11
CA GLY A 168 -1.20 9.35 11.14
C GLY A 168 -1.61 8.61 12.42
N THR A 169 -0.65 8.07 13.16
CA THR A 169 -0.86 7.49 14.51
C THR A 169 -1.45 8.54 15.49
N THR A 170 -1.29 9.83 15.18
CA THR A 170 -1.82 10.97 15.94
C THR A 170 -3.27 11.34 15.59
N GLY A 171 -3.97 10.55 14.75
CA GLY A 171 -5.33 10.82 14.30
C GLY A 171 -5.46 11.94 13.26
N LYS A 172 -4.38 12.66 12.92
CA LYS A 172 -4.36 13.65 11.83
C LYS A 172 -3.91 12.99 10.54
N THR A 173 -4.61 13.25 9.44
CA THR A 173 -4.20 12.81 8.12
C THR A 173 -2.91 13.49 7.70
N LYS A 174 -1.87 12.69 7.41
CA LYS A 174 -0.63 13.20 6.80
C LYS A 174 -0.83 13.30 5.30
N VAL A 175 -0.43 14.42 4.70
CA VAL A 175 -0.40 14.62 3.25
C VAL A 175 1.07 14.60 2.81
N ILE A 176 1.42 13.60 2.01
CA ILE A 176 2.78 13.31 1.56
C ILE A 176 2.82 13.45 0.04
N GLU A 177 3.40 14.52 -0.42
CA GLU A 177 3.59 14.82 -1.84
C GLU A 177 4.88 14.18 -2.32
N GLN A 178 4.79 13.38 -3.37
CA GLN A 178 5.96 12.74 -3.99
C GLN A 178 6.58 13.71 -5.00
N ASP A 179 7.72 14.31 -4.65
CA ASP A 179 8.47 15.24 -5.49
C ASP A 179 9.30 14.46 -6.52
N MET A 180 8.60 13.69 -7.31
CA MET A 180 9.15 12.86 -8.37
C MET A 180 8.32 13.03 -9.64
N PRO A 181 8.92 12.83 -10.84
CA PRO A 181 8.17 12.87 -12.09
C PRO A 181 7.15 11.73 -12.17
N ALA A 182 5.99 12.01 -12.76
CA ALA A 182 5.06 10.98 -13.19
C ALA A 182 5.63 10.24 -14.40
N GLY A 183 5.57 8.93 -14.36
CA GLY A 183 6.14 8.05 -15.38
C GLY A 183 7.19 7.11 -14.80
N GLU A 184 7.94 6.47 -15.66
CA GLU A 184 8.95 5.51 -15.25
C GLU A 184 10.08 5.44 -16.29
N SER A 185 11.20 4.85 -15.89
CA SER A 185 12.31 4.51 -16.75
C SER A 185 12.41 3.01 -16.96
N ASP A 186 13.18 2.58 -17.95
CA ASP A 186 13.50 1.17 -18.14
C ASP A 186 14.18 0.57 -16.90
N GLU A 187 15.05 1.32 -16.24
CA GLU A 187 15.72 0.92 -15.01
C GLU A 187 14.73 0.80 -13.86
N GLY A 188 13.83 1.77 -13.69
CA GLY A 188 12.79 1.75 -12.68
C GLY A 188 11.84 0.55 -12.86
N LEU A 189 11.43 0.23 -14.08
CA LEU A 189 10.63 -0.97 -14.36
C LEU A 189 11.41 -2.26 -14.04
N ARG A 190 12.70 -2.34 -14.38
CA ARG A 190 13.53 -3.50 -14.04
C ARG A 190 13.65 -3.67 -12.52
N THR A 191 13.83 -2.58 -11.80
CA THR A 191 13.82 -2.57 -10.33
C THR A 191 12.48 -3.06 -9.81
N TRP A 192 11.36 -2.56 -10.37
CA TRP A 192 10.04 -3.00 -10.00
C TRP A 192 9.82 -4.49 -10.26
N PHE A 193 10.31 -5.03 -11.38
CA PHE A 193 10.25 -6.47 -11.67
C PHE A 193 11.06 -7.30 -10.68
N ALA A 194 12.24 -6.83 -10.33
CA ALA A 194 13.09 -7.52 -9.35
C ALA A 194 12.44 -7.60 -7.96
N VAL A 195 11.80 -6.52 -7.50
CA VAL A 195 11.22 -6.45 -6.14
C VAL A 195 9.83 -7.03 -6.04
N SER A 196 9.03 -7.02 -7.11
CA SER A 196 7.62 -7.43 -7.08
C SER A 196 7.31 -8.69 -7.88
N GLY A 197 8.25 -9.16 -8.72
CA GLY A 197 8.04 -10.26 -9.64
C GLY A 197 7.11 -9.96 -10.83
N MET A 198 6.59 -8.71 -10.93
CA MET A 198 5.74 -8.30 -12.05
C MET A 198 6.48 -8.43 -13.39
N ARG A 199 5.74 -8.63 -14.46
CA ARG A 199 6.25 -8.70 -15.84
C ARG A 199 5.30 -8.03 -16.80
N PHE A 200 5.71 -7.87 -18.04
CA PHE A 200 4.88 -7.35 -19.12
C PHE A 200 3.71 -8.27 -19.45
N GLU A 201 2.58 -7.67 -19.86
CA GLU A 201 1.40 -8.33 -20.42
C GLU A 201 0.72 -9.39 -19.54
N MET A 202 0.83 -9.22 -18.21
CA MET A 202 0.14 -10.10 -17.27
C MET A 202 -1.34 -9.70 -17.10
N ARG A 203 -2.17 -10.67 -16.76
CA ARG A 203 -3.49 -10.43 -16.19
C ARG A 203 -3.31 -10.16 -14.70
N GLN A 204 -3.55 -8.91 -14.30
CA GLN A 204 -3.29 -8.41 -12.97
C GLN A 204 -4.59 -8.13 -12.22
N LEU A 205 -4.69 -8.54 -10.96
CA LEU A 205 -5.82 -8.22 -10.10
C LEU A 205 -5.48 -7.07 -9.15
N LEU A 206 -6.33 -6.05 -9.11
CA LEU A 206 -6.29 -5.00 -8.11
C LEU A 206 -6.96 -5.48 -6.82
N ALA A 207 -6.16 -5.86 -5.83
CA ALA A 207 -6.65 -6.37 -4.54
C ALA A 207 -6.61 -5.35 -3.40
N GLY A 208 -6.57 -4.07 -3.73
CA GLY A 208 -6.59 -2.96 -2.77
C GLY A 208 -7.12 -1.68 -3.38
N PRO A 209 -7.41 -0.64 -2.56
CA PRO A 209 -7.94 0.63 -3.07
C PRO A 209 -6.84 1.48 -3.70
N LEU A 210 -7.17 2.16 -4.81
CA LEU A 210 -6.23 3.01 -5.57
C LEU A 210 -5.68 4.22 -4.80
N PHE A 211 -6.31 4.64 -3.73
CA PHE A 211 -5.81 5.74 -2.92
C PHE A 211 -4.68 5.33 -1.95
N HIS A 212 -4.34 4.05 -1.83
CA HIS A 212 -3.18 3.57 -1.08
C HIS A 212 -1.97 3.39 -1.99
N GLY A 213 -0.77 3.75 -1.49
CA GLY A 213 0.47 3.75 -2.25
C GLY A 213 0.79 2.40 -2.90
N ALA A 214 0.71 1.28 -2.16
CA ALA A 214 1.06 -0.03 -2.72
C ALA A 214 0.10 -0.51 -3.82
N PRO A 215 -1.23 -0.56 -3.66
CA PRO A 215 -2.15 -0.89 -4.74
C PRO A 215 -2.09 0.09 -5.91
N HIS A 216 -1.86 1.39 -5.64
CA HIS A 216 -1.65 2.41 -6.66
C HIS A 216 -0.44 2.09 -7.52
N SER A 217 0.73 1.93 -6.90
CA SER A 217 1.98 1.63 -7.61
C SER A 217 1.88 0.34 -8.41
N ALA A 218 1.32 -0.72 -7.83
CA ALA A 218 1.11 -1.98 -8.56
C ALA A 218 0.19 -1.80 -9.77
N ALA A 219 -0.93 -1.08 -9.62
CA ALA A 219 -1.88 -0.86 -10.72
C ALA A 219 -1.25 -0.08 -11.87
N PHE A 220 -0.61 1.04 -11.59
CA PHE A 220 -0.06 1.90 -12.65
C PHE A 220 1.21 1.33 -13.28
N ASN A 221 2.12 0.73 -12.50
CA ASN A 221 3.26 0.01 -13.08
C ASN A 221 2.80 -1.16 -13.97
N GLY A 222 1.75 -1.88 -13.57
CA GLY A 222 1.15 -2.90 -14.42
C GLY A 222 0.57 -2.33 -15.71
N LEU A 223 -0.12 -1.20 -15.66
CA LEU A 223 -0.63 -0.53 -16.85
C LEU A 223 0.52 -0.02 -17.74
N TYR A 224 1.62 0.49 -17.18
CA TYR A 224 2.82 0.84 -17.96
C TYR A 224 3.45 -0.38 -18.63
N CYS A 225 3.33 -1.55 -18.03
CA CYS A 225 3.77 -2.83 -18.61
C CYS A 225 2.77 -3.43 -19.61
N GLY A 226 1.68 -2.74 -19.91
CA GLY A 226 0.63 -3.26 -20.78
C GLY A 226 -0.19 -4.40 -20.18
N ASN A 227 -0.21 -4.55 -18.87
CA ASN A 227 -1.03 -5.55 -18.19
C ASN A 227 -2.52 -5.25 -18.32
N THR A 228 -3.36 -6.28 -18.42
CA THR A 228 -4.81 -6.11 -18.26
C THR A 228 -5.14 -6.06 -16.77
N LEU A 229 -5.67 -4.94 -16.31
CA LEU A 229 -6.05 -4.74 -14.91
C LEU A 229 -7.49 -5.19 -14.66
N ILE A 230 -7.65 -6.26 -13.88
CA ILE A 230 -8.96 -6.68 -13.37
C ILE A 230 -9.23 -5.92 -12.08
N MET A 231 -10.30 -5.10 -12.06
CA MET A 231 -10.60 -4.15 -11.00
C MET A 231 -11.97 -4.43 -10.39
N PRO A 232 -12.06 -5.14 -9.25
CA PRO A 232 -13.32 -5.35 -8.55
C PRO A 232 -13.73 -4.13 -7.71
N ALA A 233 -15.05 -3.91 -7.60
CA ALA A 233 -15.62 -2.96 -6.65
C ALA A 233 -15.58 -3.47 -5.20
N LYS A 234 -15.64 -4.79 -5.01
CA LYS A 234 -15.53 -5.46 -3.70
C LYS A 234 -14.17 -6.12 -3.55
N LEU A 235 -13.54 -5.92 -2.41
CA LEU A 235 -12.18 -6.40 -2.11
C LEU A 235 -12.19 -7.48 -1.01
N ASP A 236 -13.27 -8.27 -0.90
CA ASP A 236 -13.34 -9.39 0.02
C ASP A 236 -12.65 -10.65 -0.53
N ALA A 237 -12.31 -11.59 0.36
CA ALA A 237 -11.56 -12.80 0.01
C ALA A 237 -12.28 -13.67 -1.04
N GLU A 238 -13.61 -13.81 -0.93
CA GLU A 238 -14.42 -14.61 -1.87
C GLU A 238 -14.37 -14.00 -3.29
N THR A 239 -14.57 -12.70 -3.39
CA THR A 239 -14.48 -11.98 -4.67
C THR A 239 -13.09 -12.12 -5.28
N ILE A 240 -12.02 -11.93 -4.51
CA ILE A 240 -10.64 -12.03 -4.98
C ILE A 240 -10.35 -13.43 -5.53
N VAL A 241 -10.65 -14.49 -4.77
CA VAL A 241 -10.41 -15.88 -5.22
C VAL A 241 -11.24 -16.22 -6.46
N ARG A 242 -12.50 -15.84 -6.48
CA ARG A 242 -13.40 -16.05 -7.64
C ARG A 242 -12.83 -15.39 -8.90
N LEU A 243 -12.30 -14.17 -8.80
CA LEU A 243 -11.77 -13.45 -9.95
C LEU A 243 -10.41 -14.00 -10.38
N ILE A 244 -9.56 -14.47 -9.45
CA ILE A 244 -8.32 -15.18 -9.79
C ILE A 244 -8.63 -16.39 -10.69
N LYS A 245 -9.60 -17.20 -10.31
CA LYS A 245 -10.04 -18.34 -11.13
C LYS A 245 -10.62 -17.92 -12.46
N LYS A 246 -11.59 -16.99 -12.42
CA LYS A 246 -12.36 -16.59 -13.62
C LYS A 246 -11.49 -16.00 -14.72
N TYR A 247 -10.56 -15.11 -14.34
CA TYR A 247 -9.73 -14.40 -15.31
C TYR A 247 -8.33 -15.02 -15.46
N HIS A 248 -8.07 -16.14 -14.80
CA HIS A 248 -6.73 -16.78 -14.79
C HIS A 248 -5.66 -15.73 -14.46
N ILE A 249 -5.83 -15.03 -13.34
CA ILE A 249 -4.92 -13.97 -12.89
C ILE A 249 -3.51 -14.52 -12.73
N GLU A 250 -2.53 -13.79 -13.26
CA GLU A 250 -1.12 -14.14 -13.23
C GLU A 250 -0.35 -13.36 -12.14
N TYR A 251 -0.78 -12.11 -11.87
CA TYR A 251 -0.17 -11.25 -10.86
C TYR A 251 -1.21 -10.67 -9.89
N VAL A 252 -0.91 -10.73 -8.61
CA VAL A 252 -1.67 -10.01 -7.59
C VAL A 252 -0.73 -9.48 -6.51
N GLN A 253 -0.96 -8.22 -6.10
CA GLN A 253 -0.38 -7.67 -4.88
C GLN A 253 -1.47 -7.54 -3.82
N MET A 254 -1.22 -8.06 -2.61
CA MET A 254 -2.19 -8.00 -1.53
C MET A 254 -1.52 -7.78 -0.16
N VAL A 255 -2.32 -7.44 0.84
CA VAL A 255 -1.86 -7.28 2.21
C VAL A 255 -1.97 -8.61 2.97
N PRO A 256 -1.13 -8.85 4.00
CA PRO A 256 -1.17 -10.09 4.80
C PRO A 256 -2.53 -10.40 5.42
N THR A 257 -3.30 -9.39 5.81
CA THR A 257 -4.66 -9.58 6.34
C THR A 257 -5.62 -10.18 5.30
N LEU A 258 -5.48 -9.84 4.02
CA LEU A 258 -6.27 -10.46 2.96
C LEU A 258 -5.81 -11.90 2.71
N MET A 259 -4.50 -12.16 2.73
CA MET A 259 -3.95 -13.52 2.67
C MET A 259 -4.53 -14.40 3.78
N GLN A 260 -4.55 -13.92 5.02
CA GLN A 260 -5.12 -14.62 6.17
C GLN A 260 -6.62 -14.90 6.01
N ARG A 261 -7.39 -13.94 5.48
CA ARG A 261 -8.83 -14.14 5.22
C ARG A 261 -9.07 -15.17 4.13
N ILE A 262 -8.24 -15.21 3.10
CA ILE A 262 -8.34 -16.20 2.01
C ILE A 262 -8.04 -17.61 2.57
N SER A 263 -6.95 -17.81 3.31
CA SER A 263 -6.59 -19.13 3.82
C SER A 263 -7.61 -19.69 4.83
N ARG A 264 -8.35 -18.81 5.51
CA ARG A 264 -9.42 -19.18 6.45
C ARG A 264 -10.81 -19.28 5.79
N MET A 265 -10.93 -18.99 4.51
CA MET A 265 -12.21 -19.01 3.80
C MET A 265 -12.76 -20.44 3.69
N PRO A 266 -14.02 -20.72 4.09
CA PRO A 266 -14.61 -22.03 3.92
C PRO A 266 -14.59 -22.50 2.46
N GLY A 267 -14.10 -23.70 2.21
CA GLY A 267 -14.03 -24.30 0.88
C GLY A 267 -12.90 -23.79 -0.01
N PHE A 268 -12.01 -22.93 0.49
CA PHE A 268 -10.82 -22.51 -0.22
C PHE A 268 -9.90 -23.71 -0.49
N ARG A 269 -9.36 -23.78 -1.69
CA ARG A 269 -8.37 -24.79 -2.11
C ARG A 269 -7.22 -24.10 -2.82
N LYS A 270 -6.00 -24.58 -2.66
CA LYS A 270 -4.82 -24.03 -3.33
C LYS A 270 -4.93 -24.00 -4.86
N GLU A 271 -5.68 -24.97 -5.44
CA GLU A 271 -5.97 -25.02 -6.89
C GLU A 271 -6.76 -23.82 -7.37
N ASP A 272 -7.47 -23.10 -6.48
CA ASP A 272 -8.18 -21.88 -6.79
C ASP A 272 -7.24 -20.73 -7.18
N LEU A 273 -5.95 -20.84 -6.81
CA LEU A 273 -4.89 -19.88 -7.13
C LEU A 273 -3.89 -20.40 -8.16
N ALA A 274 -4.18 -21.51 -8.85
CA ALA A 274 -3.24 -22.20 -9.75
C ALA A 274 -2.73 -21.33 -10.91
N SER A 275 -3.48 -20.31 -11.34
CA SER A 275 -3.06 -19.39 -12.40
C SER A 275 -2.04 -18.34 -11.95
N LEU A 276 -1.86 -18.13 -10.64
CA LEU A 276 -0.94 -17.12 -10.14
C LEU A 276 0.51 -17.53 -10.47
N GLU A 277 1.16 -16.68 -11.23
CA GLU A 277 2.59 -16.75 -11.50
C GLU A 277 3.38 -15.93 -10.48
N VAL A 278 2.74 -14.89 -9.91
CA VAL A 278 3.32 -14.04 -8.87
C VAL A 278 2.26 -13.62 -7.89
N LEU A 279 2.57 -13.81 -6.61
CA LEU A 279 1.91 -13.16 -5.49
C LEU A 279 2.94 -12.28 -4.78
N CYS A 280 2.69 -10.98 -4.75
CA CYS A 280 3.48 -10.04 -3.97
C CYS A 280 2.67 -9.60 -2.74
N HIS A 281 3.25 -9.59 -1.56
CA HIS A 281 2.58 -9.00 -0.39
C HIS A 281 3.39 -7.88 0.22
N THR A 282 2.69 -6.90 0.77
CA THR A 282 3.26 -5.70 1.39
C THR A 282 2.23 -4.97 2.24
N GLY A 283 2.61 -3.87 2.88
CA GLY A 283 1.69 -2.95 3.56
C GLY A 283 1.23 -3.41 4.94
N GLY A 284 1.81 -4.46 5.48
CA GLY A 284 1.57 -4.95 6.83
C GLY A 284 2.55 -6.06 7.21
N VAL A 285 2.66 -6.33 8.51
CA VAL A 285 3.50 -7.42 9.01
C VAL A 285 2.89 -8.76 8.63
N CYS A 286 3.68 -9.61 7.95
CA CYS A 286 3.33 -10.98 7.66
C CYS A 286 3.95 -11.90 8.72
N SER A 287 3.11 -12.58 9.51
CA SER A 287 3.64 -13.54 10.49
C SER A 287 4.36 -14.70 9.77
N GLN A 288 5.40 -15.25 10.42
CA GLN A 288 6.15 -16.36 9.85
C GLN A 288 5.23 -17.58 9.58
N ASP A 289 4.23 -17.80 10.43
CA ASP A 289 3.29 -18.92 10.27
C ASP A 289 2.40 -18.73 9.05
N LEU A 290 1.84 -17.53 8.85
CA LEU A 290 1.08 -17.19 7.64
C LEU A 290 1.96 -17.31 6.38
N LYS A 291 3.21 -16.84 6.46
CA LYS A 291 4.15 -16.97 5.34
C LYS A 291 4.43 -18.43 5.00
N ARG A 292 4.70 -19.29 6.03
CA ARG A 292 4.92 -20.74 5.84
C ARG A 292 3.69 -21.41 5.26
N GLU A 293 2.49 -21.08 5.70
CA GLU A 293 1.23 -21.57 5.15
C GLU A 293 1.13 -21.24 3.64
N TRP A 294 1.38 -19.99 3.28
CA TRP A 294 1.29 -19.54 1.87
C TRP A 294 2.38 -20.15 0.98
N LEU A 295 3.54 -20.45 1.52
CA LEU A 295 4.59 -21.19 0.80
C LEU A 295 4.23 -22.66 0.49
N GLN A 296 3.14 -23.20 1.11
CA GLN A 296 2.56 -24.49 0.73
C GLN A 296 1.48 -24.35 -0.37
N ILE A 297 0.99 -23.13 -0.58
CA ILE A 297 -0.06 -22.80 -1.56
C ILE A 297 0.57 -22.30 -2.86
N ILE A 298 1.50 -21.34 -2.75
CA ILE A 298 2.22 -20.72 -3.87
C ILE A 298 3.66 -21.22 -3.87
N PRO A 299 4.21 -21.67 -5.00
CA PRO A 299 5.62 -22.03 -5.11
C PRO A 299 6.53 -20.91 -4.58
N PRO A 300 7.55 -21.23 -3.76
CA PRO A 300 8.35 -20.20 -3.08
C PRO A 300 8.95 -19.16 -4.02
N GLU A 301 9.35 -19.54 -5.23
CA GLU A 301 9.90 -18.62 -6.25
C GLU A 301 8.87 -17.66 -6.86
N ARG A 302 7.59 -17.85 -6.57
CA ARG A 302 6.47 -17.01 -7.04
C ARG A 302 5.90 -16.10 -5.96
N LEU A 303 6.37 -16.23 -4.70
CA LEU A 303 5.93 -15.43 -3.57
C LEU A 303 6.97 -14.35 -3.28
N TYR A 304 6.55 -13.09 -3.30
CA TYR A 304 7.39 -11.93 -3.01
C TYR A 304 6.86 -11.19 -1.79
N GLU A 305 7.74 -10.69 -0.96
CA GLU A 305 7.45 -9.74 0.10
C GLU A 305 8.22 -8.46 -0.14
N MET A 306 7.53 -7.32 -0.04
CA MET A 306 8.14 -6.00 -0.13
C MET A 306 7.95 -5.26 1.18
N TYR A 307 9.02 -4.65 1.69
CA TYR A 307 8.97 -3.67 2.76
C TYR A 307 9.35 -2.30 2.17
N ALA A 308 8.40 -1.39 2.25
CA ALA A 308 8.52 -0.02 1.78
C ALA A 308 7.54 0.88 2.55
N MET A 309 7.75 2.17 2.50
CA MET A 309 6.92 3.17 3.16
C MET A 309 6.51 4.27 2.19
N THR A 310 5.41 4.97 2.52
CA THR A 310 4.88 6.08 1.70
C THR A 310 5.88 7.22 1.57
N GLU A 311 6.77 7.33 2.54
CA GLU A 311 7.85 8.30 2.62
C GLU A 311 8.97 8.07 1.60
N CYS A 312 8.95 6.95 0.87
CA CYS A 312 9.91 6.61 -0.18
C CYS A 312 11.38 6.77 0.25
N ILE A 313 11.75 6.39 1.48
CA ILE A 313 13.13 6.52 1.98
C ILE A 313 14.00 5.30 1.68
N GLY A 314 13.40 4.20 1.24
CA GLY A 314 14.08 2.96 0.87
C GLY A 314 13.07 1.85 0.58
N MET A 315 13.57 0.75 0.05
CA MET A 315 12.77 -0.42 -0.27
C MET A 315 13.60 -1.70 -0.19
N THR A 316 13.07 -2.72 0.49
CA THR A 316 13.61 -4.08 0.46
C THR A 316 12.61 -5.03 -0.17
N SER A 317 13.07 -6.15 -0.64
CA SER A 317 12.20 -7.28 -0.96
C SER A 317 12.91 -8.61 -0.74
N ILE A 318 12.10 -9.66 -0.60
CA ILE A 318 12.57 -11.03 -0.46
C ILE A 318 11.62 -11.98 -1.19
N ARG A 319 12.19 -12.93 -1.91
CA ARG A 319 11.44 -13.99 -2.55
C ARG A 319 11.27 -15.17 -1.58
N GLY A 320 10.22 -15.95 -1.74
CA GLY A 320 9.89 -17.02 -0.78
C GLY A 320 10.96 -18.11 -0.64
N ASP A 321 11.66 -18.47 -1.70
CA ASP A 321 12.77 -19.44 -1.66
C ASP A 321 14.00 -18.89 -0.90
N GLU A 322 14.23 -17.59 -0.97
CA GLU A 322 15.23 -16.89 -0.20
C GLU A 322 14.79 -16.74 1.27
N TRP A 323 13.51 -16.41 1.49
CA TRP A 323 12.92 -16.32 2.81
C TRP A 323 12.99 -17.62 3.62
N LEU A 324 12.92 -18.77 2.96
CA LEU A 324 13.08 -20.08 3.64
C LEU A 324 14.46 -20.24 4.29
N ARG A 325 15.48 -19.54 3.80
CA ARG A 325 16.82 -19.48 4.40
C ARG A 325 16.95 -18.39 5.45
N HIS A 326 16.14 -17.31 5.33
CA HIS A 326 16.14 -16.15 6.22
C HIS A 326 14.73 -15.89 6.80
N PRO A 327 14.17 -16.84 7.60
CA PRO A 327 12.80 -16.73 8.08
C PRO A 327 12.59 -15.50 8.97
N GLY A 328 11.57 -14.68 8.63
CA GLY A 328 11.24 -13.45 9.34
C GLY A 328 11.88 -12.19 8.74
N SER A 329 12.80 -12.34 7.79
CA SER A 329 13.37 -11.20 7.07
C SER A 329 12.37 -10.56 6.11
N VAL A 330 12.48 -9.25 5.93
CA VAL A 330 11.79 -8.47 4.87
C VAL A 330 12.71 -8.22 3.67
N GLY A 331 13.88 -8.88 3.63
CA GLY A 331 14.80 -8.89 2.49
C GLY A 331 15.97 -7.94 2.60
N LYS A 332 16.62 -7.75 1.46
CA LYS A 332 17.75 -6.83 1.31
C LYS A 332 17.32 -5.54 0.62
N MET A 333 18.10 -4.49 0.84
CA MET A 333 17.92 -3.24 0.09
C MET A 333 18.15 -3.49 -1.40
N HIS A 334 17.17 -3.12 -2.22
CA HIS A 334 17.32 -3.08 -3.67
C HIS A 334 17.92 -1.77 -4.16
N CYS A 335 17.58 -0.68 -3.47
CA CYS A 335 18.10 0.64 -3.77
C CYS A 335 18.43 1.36 -2.46
N GLY A 336 19.57 2.04 -2.43
CA GLY A 336 20.00 2.81 -1.26
C GLY A 336 20.72 1.97 -0.20
N ARG A 337 20.74 2.50 1.01
CA ARG A 337 21.45 1.95 2.16
C ARG A 337 20.53 1.88 3.37
N VAL A 338 20.80 0.95 4.29
CA VAL A 338 20.15 0.84 5.60
C VAL A 338 21.20 0.96 6.71
N SER A 339 20.85 1.61 7.80
CA SER A 339 21.63 1.72 9.04
C SER A 339 20.69 1.47 10.21
N ILE A 340 21.11 0.68 11.16
CA ILE A 340 20.38 0.41 12.40
C ILE A 340 21.03 1.21 13.50
N ARG A 341 20.25 2.04 14.23
CA ARG A 341 20.81 3.00 15.18
C ARG A 341 20.15 2.93 16.55
N ASP A 342 20.92 3.28 17.56
CA ASP A 342 20.45 3.47 18.93
C ASP A 342 19.70 4.80 19.11
N GLU A 343 19.30 5.12 20.34
CA GLU A 343 18.58 6.36 20.67
C GLU A 343 19.45 7.62 20.54
N ASP A 344 20.77 7.47 20.60
CA ASP A 344 21.75 8.55 20.43
C ASP A 344 22.14 8.76 18.96
N GLY A 345 21.64 7.91 18.05
CA GLY A 345 21.89 7.96 16.60
C GLY A 345 23.17 7.25 16.15
N HIS A 346 23.85 6.51 17.04
CA HIS A 346 25.02 5.72 16.69
C HIS A 346 24.61 4.42 16.00
N GLU A 347 25.37 4.01 14.99
CA GLU A 347 25.12 2.74 14.30
C GLU A 347 25.41 1.55 15.22
N LEU A 348 24.47 0.63 15.31
CA LEU A 348 24.54 -0.58 16.11
C LEU A 348 25.26 -1.71 15.37
N PRO A 349 25.93 -2.61 16.11
CA PRO A 349 26.47 -3.84 15.55
C PRO A 349 25.42 -4.70 14.86
N THR A 350 25.86 -5.49 13.89
CA THR A 350 25.02 -6.47 13.19
C THR A 350 24.30 -7.40 14.16
N GLY A 351 23.00 -7.57 13.98
CA GLY A 351 22.14 -8.43 14.81
C GLY A 351 21.52 -7.72 16.01
N GLU A 352 21.93 -6.50 16.34
CA GLU A 352 21.33 -5.71 17.42
C GLU A 352 20.09 -4.95 16.90
N ILE A 353 19.03 -4.91 17.73
CA ILE A 353 17.78 -4.24 17.39
C ILE A 353 17.90 -2.75 17.71
N GLY A 354 17.65 -1.91 16.72
CA GLY A 354 17.58 -0.47 16.83
C GLY A 354 16.57 0.14 15.86
N GLU A 355 16.57 1.45 15.75
CA GLU A 355 15.73 2.16 14.79
C GLU A 355 16.29 2.02 13.37
N ILE A 356 15.41 1.72 12.43
CA ILE A 356 15.76 1.52 11.01
C ILE A 356 15.84 2.88 10.33
N PHE A 357 17.03 3.22 9.86
CA PHE A 357 17.29 4.38 9.01
C PHE A 357 17.59 3.92 7.59
N MET A 358 17.04 4.63 6.61
CA MET A 358 17.28 4.35 5.19
C MET A 358 17.66 5.61 4.42
N SER A 359 18.47 5.44 3.37
CA SER A 359 18.90 6.51 2.47
C SER A 359 18.98 5.97 1.04
N TRP A 360 18.52 6.74 0.06
CA TRP A 360 18.73 6.44 -1.37
C TRP A 360 20.16 6.71 -1.85
N GLY A 361 21.02 7.24 -0.97
CA GLY A 361 22.39 7.61 -1.32
C GLY A 361 22.50 9.04 -1.87
N ASP A 362 21.41 9.74 -2.02
CA ASP A 362 21.33 11.18 -2.29
C ASP A 362 20.63 11.90 -1.13
N ASN A 363 20.87 13.21 -1.00
CA ASN A 363 20.24 14.04 0.03
C ASN A 363 18.90 14.63 -0.41
N SER A 364 18.42 14.29 -1.61
CA SER A 364 17.15 14.83 -2.14
C SER A 364 15.97 14.21 -1.42
N PRO A 365 15.12 14.99 -0.76
CA PRO A 365 13.86 14.50 -0.28
C PRO A 365 12.97 14.16 -1.47
N ARG A 366 12.63 12.87 -1.62
CA ARG A 366 11.68 12.41 -2.66
C ARG A 366 10.24 12.67 -2.29
N VAL A 367 10.01 13.18 -1.09
CA VAL A 367 8.69 13.52 -0.56
C VAL A 367 8.71 14.84 0.20
N ILE A 368 7.60 15.55 0.12
CA ILE A 368 7.33 16.78 0.85
C ILE A 368 6.09 16.57 1.71
N TYR A 369 6.22 16.75 3.02
CA TYR A 369 5.06 16.79 3.90
C TYR A 369 4.40 18.17 3.83
N LYS A 370 3.09 18.19 3.59
CA LYS A 370 2.34 19.45 3.44
C LYS A 370 1.84 20.03 4.77
N ASN A 371 1.64 19.19 5.77
CA ASN A 371 0.95 19.57 7.00
C ASN A 371 1.63 19.10 8.29
N ILE A 372 2.81 18.51 8.18
CA ILE A 372 3.66 18.14 9.32
C ILE A 372 5.11 18.48 8.99
N PRO A 373 6.02 18.61 9.97
CA PRO A 373 7.44 18.77 9.71
C PRO A 373 8.02 17.62 8.87
N PRO A 374 9.04 17.89 8.03
CA PRO A 374 9.74 16.85 7.30
C PRO A 374 10.42 15.86 8.25
N LEU A 375 10.67 14.65 7.75
CA LEU A 375 11.48 13.68 8.50
C LEU A 375 12.87 14.28 8.74
N PRO A 376 13.39 14.19 9.97
CA PRO A 376 14.78 14.51 10.23
C PRO A 376 15.70 13.75 9.27
N THR A 377 16.65 14.46 8.69
CA THR A 377 17.62 13.92 7.74
C THR A 377 19.02 14.22 8.26
N ASP A 378 19.87 13.20 8.36
CA ASP A 378 21.26 13.40 8.75
C ASP A 378 22.13 13.89 7.58
N SER A 379 23.43 14.11 7.84
CA SER A 379 24.39 14.57 6.83
C SER A 379 24.63 13.59 5.68
N GLU A 380 24.26 12.31 5.84
CA GLU A 380 24.41 11.25 4.85
C GLU A 380 23.09 10.92 4.12
N GLY A 381 22.04 11.68 4.40
CA GLY A 381 20.72 11.50 3.79
C GLY A 381 19.87 10.39 4.43
N PHE A 382 20.27 9.85 5.57
CA PHE A 382 19.46 8.85 6.27
C PHE A 382 18.25 9.48 6.97
N ARG A 383 17.12 8.77 6.87
CA ARG A 383 15.84 9.13 7.48
C ARG A 383 15.20 7.90 8.09
N SER A 384 14.37 8.10 9.12
CA SER A 384 13.58 7.02 9.72
C SER A 384 12.11 7.39 9.75
N VAL A 385 11.24 6.38 9.66
CA VAL A 385 9.79 6.48 9.90
C VAL A 385 9.39 5.95 11.27
N GLY A 386 10.39 5.60 12.10
CA GLY A 386 10.21 5.04 13.43
C GLY A 386 9.95 3.53 13.45
N ASP A 387 10.35 2.83 12.42
CA ASP A 387 10.35 1.36 12.41
C ASP A 387 11.60 0.84 13.12
N MET A 388 11.47 -0.26 13.89
CA MET A 388 12.53 -0.92 14.65
C MET A 388 12.90 -2.25 14.01
N GLY A 389 14.18 -2.61 14.04
CA GLY A 389 14.63 -3.88 13.47
C GLY A 389 16.14 -4.07 13.55
N TYR A 390 16.66 -5.05 12.84
CA TYR A 390 18.09 -5.33 12.75
C TYR A 390 18.48 -5.85 11.38
N VAL A 391 19.76 -5.81 11.06
CA VAL A 391 20.35 -6.41 9.86
C VAL A 391 21.24 -7.56 10.28
N ASP A 392 21.12 -8.72 9.62
CA ASP A 392 22.00 -9.86 9.88
C ASP A 392 23.36 -9.74 9.16
N ALA A 393 24.25 -10.70 9.42
CA ALA A 393 25.60 -10.73 8.83
C ALA A 393 25.59 -10.86 7.29
N GLU A 394 24.50 -11.31 6.71
CA GLU A 394 24.35 -11.45 5.27
C GLU A 394 23.65 -10.23 4.64
N GLY A 395 23.29 -9.22 5.44
CA GLY A 395 22.66 -7.98 4.99
C GLY A 395 21.14 -8.06 4.82
N TYR A 396 20.49 -9.06 5.40
CA TYR A 396 19.03 -9.15 5.43
C TYR A 396 18.46 -8.31 6.56
N LEU A 397 17.46 -7.51 6.24
CA LEU A 397 16.71 -6.68 7.20
C LEU A 397 15.59 -7.49 7.84
N TYR A 398 15.47 -7.37 9.16
CA TYR A 398 14.38 -7.95 9.95
C TYR A 398 13.62 -6.82 10.63
N PHE A 399 12.33 -6.74 10.35
CA PHE A 399 11.43 -5.80 11.01
C PHE A 399 10.97 -6.38 12.35
N ALA A 400 11.10 -5.60 13.43
CA ALA A 400 10.64 -6.00 14.77
C ALA A 400 9.28 -5.39 15.10
N ASP A 401 9.17 -4.06 15.08
CA ASP A 401 7.90 -3.33 15.38
C ASP A 401 8.06 -1.85 14.97
N ARG A 402 7.06 -1.04 15.30
CA ARG A 402 7.16 0.42 15.27
C ARG A 402 7.56 0.95 16.63
N ARG A 403 8.43 1.94 16.68
CA ARG A 403 8.81 2.62 17.91
C ARG A 403 7.61 3.20 18.65
N SER A 404 6.61 3.73 17.92
CA SER A 404 5.36 4.24 18.48
C SER A 404 4.46 3.17 19.11
N ASP A 405 4.63 1.92 18.75
CA ASP A 405 3.80 0.80 19.18
C ASP A 405 4.54 -0.06 20.23
N MET A 406 5.80 0.25 20.48
CA MET A 406 6.59 -0.37 21.54
C MET A 406 6.07 0.04 22.93
N ILE A 407 5.86 -0.93 23.79
CA ILE A 407 5.33 -0.74 25.13
C ILE A 407 6.48 -0.84 26.14
N VAL A 408 6.77 0.27 26.82
CA VAL A 408 7.75 0.26 27.92
C VAL A 408 7.03 -0.10 29.19
N THR A 409 7.26 -1.30 29.72
CA THR A 409 6.62 -1.85 30.91
C THR A 409 7.66 -2.29 31.94
N GLY A 410 7.68 -1.64 33.10
CA GLY A 410 8.65 -1.95 34.16
C GLY A 410 10.11 -1.81 33.74
N GLY A 411 10.41 -0.91 32.78
CA GLY A 411 11.76 -0.71 32.25
C GLY A 411 12.13 -1.66 31.09
N GLU A 412 11.24 -2.59 30.72
CA GLU A 412 11.45 -3.53 29.62
C GLU A 412 10.72 -3.06 28.36
N ASN A 413 11.37 -3.15 27.21
CA ASN A 413 10.81 -2.86 25.91
C ASN A 413 10.06 -4.09 25.38
N VAL A 414 8.76 -3.95 25.18
CA VAL A 414 7.91 -5.01 24.63
C VAL A 414 7.35 -4.58 23.29
N PHE A 415 7.65 -5.34 22.27
CA PHE A 415 7.10 -5.11 20.94
C PHE A 415 5.67 -5.68 20.87
N ALA A 416 4.70 -4.81 20.60
CA ALA A 416 3.30 -5.19 20.51
C ALA A 416 3.08 -6.30 19.47
N ALA A 417 3.75 -6.20 18.32
CA ALA A 417 3.66 -7.16 17.23
C ALA A 417 4.09 -8.58 17.65
N GLU A 418 5.09 -8.72 18.53
CA GLU A 418 5.55 -10.02 19.03
C GLU A 418 4.43 -10.72 19.84
N VAL A 419 3.78 -9.97 20.71
CA VAL A 419 2.68 -10.48 21.54
C VAL A 419 1.46 -10.81 20.69
N GLU A 420 1.12 -9.95 19.73
CA GLU A 420 0.03 -10.17 18.75
C GLU A 420 0.26 -11.46 17.95
N MET A 421 1.47 -11.66 17.43
CA MET A 421 1.81 -12.88 16.68
C MET A 421 1.63 -14.14 17.51
N VAL A 422 1.99 -14.11 18.79
CA VAL A 422 1.80 -15.26 19.67
C VAL A 422 0.32 -15.52 19.93
N LEU A 423 -0.46 -14.50 20.24
CA LEU A 423 -1.90 -14.65 20.46
C LEU A 423 -2.63 -15.20 19.23
N LYS A 424 -2.24 -14.77 18.04
CA LYS A 424 -2.80 -15.23 16.75
C LYS A 424 -2.50 -16.71 16.44
N LYS A 425 -1.51 -17.34 17.09
CA LYS A 425 -1.27 -18.79 16.98
C LYS A 425 -2.34 -19.63 17.68
N HIS A 426 -3.11 -19.03 18.59
CA HIS A 426 -4.15 -19.76 19.29
C HIS A 426 -5.32 -20.08 18.32
N PRO A 427 -5.81 -21.38 18.26
CA PRO A 427 -6.78 -21.81 17.24
C PRO A 427 -8.10 -21.03 17.21
N LYS A 428 -8.49 -20.44 18.35
CA LYS A 428 -9.71 -19.66 18.48
C LYS A 428 -9.53 -18.16 18.28
N VAL A 429 -8.30 -17.67 18.08
CA VAL A 429 -8.02 -16.25 17.84
C VAL A 429 -8.06 -15.97 16.34
N VAL A 430 -8.92 -15.04 15.94
CA VAL A 430 -9.04 -14.56 14.57
C VAL A 430 -8.02 -13.46 14.32
N ASP A 431 -7.97 -12.49 15.24
CA ASP A 431 -7.01 -11.39 15.19
C ASP A 431 -6.72 -10.88 16.62
N ALA A 432 -5.60 -10.20 16.80
CA ALA A 432 -5.21 -9.62 18.07
C ALA A 432 -4.47 -8.30 17.85
N VAL A 433 -4.76 -7.31 18.68
CA VAL A 433 -4.05 -6.04 18.76
C VAL A 433 -3.62 -5.82 20.20
N VAL A 434 -2.37 -5.39 20.36
CA VAL A 434 -1.77 -5.15 21.67
C VAL A 434 -1.41 -3.67 21.81
N ILE A 435 -1.79 -3.10 22.96
CA ILE A 435 -1.56 -1.69 23.31
C ILE A 435 -1.00 -1.54 24.70
N GLY A 436 -0.29 -0.46 24.94
CA GLY A 436 0.12 -0.05 26.28
C GLY A 436 -0.95 0.81 26.95
N LEU A 437 -1.49 0.38 28.06
CA LEU A 437 -2.37 1.22 28.89
C LEU A 437 -1.56 1.80 30.05
N PRO A 438 -1.80 3.05 30.47
CA PRO A 438 -1.14 3.63 31.64
C PRO A 438 -1.29 2.75 32.87
N ASP A 439 -0.21 2.61 33.62
CA ASP A 439 -0.16 1.78 34.83
C ASP A 439 0.75 2.46 35.88
N PRO A 440 0.28 2.65 37.14
CA PRO A 440 1.05 3.38 38.15
C PRO A 440 2.32 2.66 38.60
N ASP A 441 2.38 1.33 38.51
CA ASP A 441 3.52 0.53 38.97
C ASP A 441 4.52 0.24 37.83
N TRP A 442 4.03 0.09 36.59
CA TRP A 442 4.80 -0.37 35.43
C TRP A 442 5.03 0.71 34.39
N GLY A 443 4.51 1.95 34.58
CA GLY A 443 4.45 2.98 33.56
C GLY A 443 3.36 2.68 32.51
N HIS A 444 3.50 1.55 31.84
CA HIS A 444 2.44 0.99 31.00
C HIS A 444 2.27 -0.51 31.29
N ARG A 445 1.04 -0.99 31.23
CA ARG A 445 0.74 -2.43 31.21
C ARG A 445 0.34 -2.87 29.82
N ILE A 446 0.70 -4.08 29.47
CA ILE A 446 0.32 -4.70 28.21
C ILE A 446 -1.16 -5.07 28.27
N HIS A 447 -1.95 -4.58 27.33
CA HIS A 447 -3.35 -4.89 27.14
C HIS A 447 -3.58 -5.45 25.75
N ALA A 448 -4.29 -6.61 25.65
CA ALA A 448 -4.60 -7.24 24.39
C ALA A 448 -6.10 -7.13 24.08
N ILE A 449 -6.44 -6.73 22.85
CA ILE A 449 -7.79 -6.74 22.30
C ILE A 449 -7.83 -7.89 21.30
N VAL A 450 -8.68 -8.89 21.53
CA VAL A 450 -8.63 -10.18 20.83
C VAL A 450 -9.98 -10.49 20.19
N GLU A 451 -9.97 -10.67 18.87
CA GLU A 451 -11.10 -11.15 18.10
C GLU A 451 -11.07 -12.68 18.05
N THR A 452 -12.20 -13.35 18.38
CA THR A 452 -12.27 -14.80 18.48
C THR A 452 -13.38 -15.41 17.62
N ASN A 453 -13.17 -16.64 17.17
CA ASN A 453 -14.16 -17.41 16.38
C ASN A 453 -14.95 -18.44 17.23
N GLY A 454 -14.92 -18.30 18.56
CA GLY A 454 -15.63 -19.16 19.48
C GLY A 454 -15.23 -18.87 20.93
N PRO A 455 -15.91 -19.46 21.92
CA PRO A 455 -15.67 -19.17 23.31
C PRO A 455 -14.24 -19.57 23.73
N VAL A 456 -13.53 -18.62 24.31
CA VAL A 456 -12.20 -18.78 24.91
C VAL A 456 -12.09 -17.87 26.12
N GLY A 457 -11.45 -18.32 27.18
CA GLY A 457 -11.25 -17.55 28.40
C GLY A 457 -9.93 -16.76 28.37
N ASN A 458 -9.90 -15.56 28.99
CA ASN A 458 -8.67 -14.78 29.13
C ASN A 458 -7.52 -15.59 29.77
N LYS A 459 -7.84 -16.45 30.75
CA LYS A 459 -6.85 -17.32 31.40
C LYS A 459 -6.25 -18.36 30.45
N ASP A 460 -7.01 -18.81 29.45
CA ASP A 460 -6.53 -19.80 28.50
C ASP A 460 -5.60 -19.13 27.51
N LEU A 461 -5.90 -17.91 27.05
CA LEU A 461 -5.02 -17.11 26.20
C LEU A 461 -3.71 -16.74 26.90
N ILE A 462 -3.77 -16.33 28.17
CA ILE A 462 -2.58 -16.05 28.99
C ILE A 462 -1.73 -17.32 29.13
N ARG A 463 -2.34 -18.46 29.48
CA ARG A 463 -1.62 -19.73 29.60
C ARG A 463 -0.99 -20.16 28.28
N PHE A 464 -1.69 -19.95 27.18
CA PHE A 464 -1.16 -20.22 25.86
C PHE A 464 0.04 -19.34 25.55
N ALA A 465 -0.06 -18.03 25.79
CA ALA A 465 1.03 -17.07 25.54
C ALA A 465 2.28 -17.38 26.38
N LEU A 466 2.12 -17.85 27.62
CA LEU A 466 3.23 -18.25 28.50
C LEU A 466 4.09 -19.41 27.95
N ASN A 467 3.59 -20.19 26.99
CA ASN A 467 4.41 -21.23 26.33
C ASN A 467 5.41 -20.63 25.30
N TYR A 468 5.26 -19.36 24.92
CA TYR A 468 6.04 -18.72 23.86
C TYR A 468 6.73 -17.43 24.31
N LEU A 469 6.22 -16.76 25.35
CA LEU A 469 6.69 -15.45 25.78
C LEU A 469 7.13 -15.48 27.25
N PRO A 470 8.16 -14.73 27.61
CA PRO A 470 8.55 -14.54 29.00
C PRO A 470 7.45 -13.77 29.76
N PRO A 471 7.36 -13.93 31.11
CA PRO A 471 6.27 -13.38 31.92
C PRO A 471 6.05 -11.88 31.80
N TYR A 472 7.09 -11.07 31.56
CA TYR A 472 6.98 -9.63 31.44
C TYR A 472 6.30 -9.16 30.13
N LYS A 473 6.29 -10.01 29.08
CA LYS A 473 5.59 -9.77 27.81
C LYS A 473 4.14 -10.24 27.79
N ILE A 474 3.67 -10.87 28.84
CA ILE A 474 2.29 -11.39 28.92
C ILE A 474 1.30 -10.26 29.16
N PRO A 475 0.20 -10.17 28.39
CA PRO A 475 -0.86 -9.19 28.65
C PRO A 475 -1.39 -9.28 30.09
N LYS A 476 -1.43 -8.14 30.77
CA LYS A 476 -2.01 -8.01 32.12
C LYS A 476 -3.54 -8.00 32.08
N SER A 477 -4.10 -7.58 30.95
CA SER A 477 -5.56 -7.60 30.70
C SER A 477 -5.84 -7.95 29.25
N ILE A 478 -6.96 -8.63 29.01
CA ILE A 478 -7.43 -9.04 27.68
C ILE A 478 -8.90 -8.64 27.56
N GLU A 479 -9.20 -7.92 26.47
CA GLU A 479 -10.54 -7.60 26.02
C GLU A 479 -10.91 -8.52 24.84
N LEU A 480 -12.01 -9.28 24.97
CA LEU A 480 -12.55 -10.09 23.89
C LEU A 480 -13.58 -9.26 23.12
N VAL A 481 -13.45 -9.25 21.80
CA VAL A 481 -14.32 -8.48 20.89
C VAL A 481 -14.81 -9.36 19.75
N ASP A 482 -15.98 -9.00 19.19
CA ASP A 482 -16.50 -9.65 17.98
C ASP A 482 -15.68 -9.27 16.75
N HIS A 483 -15.25 -7.99 16.69
CA HIS A 483 -14.39 -7.48 15.63
C HIS A 483 -13.44 -6.40 16.13
N ILE A 484 -12.19 -6.48 15.73
CA ILE A 484 -11.20 -5.41 15.99
C ILE A 484 -11.53 -4.20 15.11
N PRO A 485 -11.72 -3.00 15.72
CA PRO A 485 -12.01 -1.80 14.96
C PRO A 485 -10.85 -1.43 14.04
N VAL A 486 -11.17 -1.18 12.77
CA VAL A 486 -10.23 -0.66 11.78
C VAL A 486 -10.74 0.64 11.20
N ASN A 487 -9.83 1.50 10.76
CA ASN A 487 -10.21 2.71 10.05
C ASN A 487 -10.64 2.37 8.60
N GLU A 488 -11.02 3.40 7.84
CA GLU A 488 -11.44 3.30 6.43
C GLU A 488 -10.39 2.62 5.54
N ASN A 489 -9.15 2.63 5.98
CA ASN A 489 -8.01 2.05 5.29
C ASN A 489 -7.75 0.60 5.68
N GLY A 490 -8.62 0.01 6.51
CA GLY A 490 -8.44 -1.33 7.05
C GLY A 490 -7.30 -1.43 8.08
N LYS A 491 -6.80 -0.30 8.59
CA LYS A 491 -5.71 -0.25 9.58
C LYS A 491 -6.26 0.00 10.98
N VAL A 492 -5.68 -0.66 11.95
CA VAL A 492 -5.94 -0.41 13.38
C VAL A 492 -5.37 0.94 13.78
N VAL A 493 -6.15 1.73 14.53
CA VAL A 493 -5.72 3.00 15.12
C VAL A 493 -5.53 2.80 16.61
N ARG A 494 -4.30 2.47 17.04
CA ARG A 494 -3.99 2.10 18.42
C ARG A 494 -4.33 3.19 19.44
N SER A 495 -4.09 4.46 19.11
CA SER A 495 -4.44 5.58 20.00
C SER A 495 -5.93 5.61 20.35
N LYS A 496 -6.80 5.35 19.37
CA LYS A 496 -8.24 5.27 19.59
C LYS A 496 -8.62 4.06 20.46
N LEU A 497 -7.96 2.92 20.26
CA LEU A 497 -8.17 1.73 21.09
C LEU A 497 -7.74 1.98 22.54
N VAL A 498 -6.67 2.74 22.78
CA VAL A 498 -6.26 3.15 24.12
C VAL A 498 -7.37 3.98 24.80
N GLU A 499 -7.89 5.00 24.10
CA GLU A 499 -8.98 5.83 24.60
C GLU A 499 -10.24 5.01 24.90
N GLU A 500 -10.63 4.12 24.00
CA GLU A 500 -11.81 3.25 24.15
C GLU A 500 -11.65 2.25 25.30
N SER A 501 -10.48 1.62 25.46
CA SER A 501 -10.21 0.67 26.53
C SER A 501 -10.18 1.36 27.90
N LEU A 502 -9.61 2.56 28.00
CA LEU A 502 -9.65 3.36 29.23
C LEU A 502 -11.08 3.77 29.58
N ALA A 503 -11.91 4.16 28.60
CA ALA A 503 -13.33 4.48 28.83
C ALA A 503 -14.16 3.27 29.28
N LYS A 504 -13.76 2.04 28.95
CA LYS A 504 -14.37 0.79 29.42
C LYS A 504 -13.86 0.33 30.81
N GLY A 505 -12.89 1.05 31.38
CA GLY A 505 -12.34 0.76 32.71
C GLY A 505 -11.23 -0.29 32.74
N TYR A 506 -10.63 -0.57 31.58
CA TYR A 506 -9.42 -1.36 31.52
C TYR A 506 -8.22 -0.60 32.02
#